data_f6b7e0c72f62aa3d3897b05fa91c8640
#
_entry.id   f6b7e0c72f62aa3d3897b05fa91c8640
#
_cell.length_a   1.000
_cell.length_b   1.000
_cell.length_c   1.000
_cell.angle_alpha   90.00
_cell.angle_beta   90.00
_cell.angle_gamma   90.00
#
_symmetry.space_group_name_H-M   'P 1'
#
loop_
_entity.id
_entity.type
_entity.pdbx_description
1 polymer ?
#
loop_
_entity_poly.entity_id
_entity_poly.type
_entity_poly.pdbx_seq_one_letter_code
_entity_poly.pdbx_strand_id
1 'polypeptide(L)'
;EKYAQDNFNVQKRGLFRKRLSLKAIMSWTCEAISKPLTCLPSEEKTSKKDAVLAFRLIQIYMGDRKAKPDMTINSVALDITNIGYNKPSLRDEIFVQLCKQTTDNPKKDSLRRGWELMAISLAFFPPSATFGPFLQGYISKHRDPSLDEFPDAHKWPIHIQISHYAGICSKRLERMGDGGRLRPKKPSIDDIDQSRLLIFRPSMFGGTLTET
;
A
#
# COMPACT_ATOMS: atom_id res chain seq x y z
N GLU A 1 -16.71 5.52 0.71
CA GLU A 1 -17.59 5.38 -0.47
C GLU A 1 -17.57 6.63 -1.36
N LYS A 2 -17.75 7.84 -0.83
CA LYS A 2 -17.80 9.08 -1.62
C LYS A 2 -16.55 9.32 -2.45
N TYR A 3 -15.34 9.16 -1.87
CA TYR A 3 -14.09 9.30 -2.63
C TYR A 3 -14.02 8.32 -3.80
N ALA A 4 -14.44 7.09 -3.58
CA ALA A 4 -14.41 6.04 -4.59
C ALA A 4 -15.40 6.32 -5.73
N GLN A 5 -16.56 6.88 -5.42
CA GLN A 5 -17.55 7.28 -6.45
C GLN A 5 -17.00 8.38 -7.36
N ASP A 6 -16.25 9.34 -6.80
CA ASP A 6 -15.74 10.49 -7.53
C ASP A 6 -14.43 10.21 -8.28
N ASN A 7 -13.59 9.30 -7.76
CA ASN A 7 -12.21 9.14 -8.22
C ASN A 7 -11.89 7.77 -8.82
N PHE A 8 -12.76 6.78 -8.67
CA PHE A 8 -12.48 5.45 -9.22
C PHE A 8 -12.94 5.31 -10.65
N ASN A 9 -12.12 4.59 -11.41
CA ASN A 9 -12.38 4.27 -12.81
C ASN A 9 -13.40 3.14 -12.92
N VAL A 10 -14.68 3.45 -12.69
CA VAL A 10 -15.78 2.49 -12.79
C VAL A 10 -15.98 2.11 -14.26
N GLN A 11 -15.86 0.83 -14.59
CA GLN A 11 -16.11 0.37 -15.94
C GLN A 11 -17.59 0.51 -16.29
N LYS A 12 -17.93 1.40 -17.21
CA LYS A 12 -19.17 1.35 -17.95
C LYS A 12 -19.10 0.13 -18.86
N ARG A 13 -19.59 -1.00 -18.42
CA ARG A 13 -19.82 -2.15 -19.27
C ARG A 13 -21.17 -1.98 -19.95
N GLY A 14 -21.24 -2.33 -21.25
CA GLY A 14 -22.43 -2.15 -22.08
C GLY A 14 -23.72 -2.70 -21.49
N LEU A 15 -24.86 -2.36 -22.07
CA LEU A 15 -26.24 -2.52 -21.61
C LEU A 15 -26.63 -3.86 -20.93
N PHE A 16 -25.87 -4.92 -21.10
CA PHE A 16 -26.15 -6.27 -20.57
C PHE A 16 -25.15 -6.79 -19.51
N ARG A 17 -24.18 -5.97 -19.05
CA ARG A 17 -23.21 -6.41 -18.04
C ARG A 17 -23.45 -5.68 -16.71
N LYS A 18 -23.71 -6.44 -15.65
CA LYS A 18 -23.82 -5.92 -14.27
C LYS A 18 -22.64 -5.02 -13.96
N ARG A 19 -22.91 -3.81 -13.43
CA ARG A 19 -21.90 -2.99 -12.78
C ARG A 19 -21.23 -3.86 -11.72
N LEU A 20 -19.92 -4.04 -11.81
CA LEU A 20 -19.16 -4.58 -10.69
C LEU A 20 -19.42 -3.65 -9.49
N SER A 21 -19.84 -4.21 -8.37
CA SER A 21 -20.01 -3.45 -7.14
C SER A 21 -18.64 -2.84 -6.76
N LEU A 22 -18.66 -1.68 -6.12
CA LEU A 22 -17.45 -1.06 -5.57
C LEU A 22 -16.66 -2.03 -4.68
N LYS A 23 -17.38 -2.88 -3.94
CA LYS A 23 -16.80 -3.95 -3.13
C LYS A 23 -15.99 -4.94 -3.98
N ALA A 24 -16.50 -5.37 -5.13
CA ALA A 24 -15.79 -6.29 -6.03
C ALA A 24 -14.53 -5.64 -6.62
N ILE A 25 -14.59 -4.34 -6.97
CA ILE A 25 -13.43 -3.59 -7.47
C ILE A 25 -12.35 -3.47 -6.38
N MET A 26 -12.74 -3.30 -5.13
CA MET A 26 -11.85 -3.06 -3.99
C MET A 26 -11.50 -4.31 -3.18
N SER A 27 -11.82 -5.50 -3.68
CA SER A 27 -11.41 -6.76 -3.04
C SER A 27 -10.21 -7.38 -3.75
N TRP A 28 -9.44 -8.13 -2.99
CA TRP A 28 -8.26 -8.86 -3.48
C TRP A 28 -8.55 -9.67 -4.75
N THR A 29 -7.59 -9.73 -5.63
CA THR A 29 -7.60 -10.57 -6.82
C THR A 29 -6.20 -11.03 -7.19
N CYS A 30 -6.10 -12.25 -7.74
CA CYS A 30 -4.90 -12.73 -8.43
C CYS A 30 -4.91 -12.40 -9.93
N GLU A 31 -6.01 -11.86 -10.45
CA GLU A 31 -6.12 -11.45 -11.84
C GLU A 31 -5.40 -10.14 -12.12
N ALA A 32 -4.96 -9.96 -13.36
CA ALA A 32 -4.36 -8.70 -13.78
C ALA A 32 -5.44 -7.62 -13.96
N ILE A 33 -5.05 -6.37 -13.73
CA ILE A 33 -5.87 -5.22 -14.15
C ILE A 33 -5.43 -4.76 -15.54
N SER A 34 -6.37 -4.30 -16.34
CA SER A 34 -6.10 -3.74 -17.68
C SER A 34 -5.98 -2.23 -17.69
N LYS A 35 -6.38 -1.56 -16.60
CA LYS A 35 -6.38 -0.11 -16.46
C LYS A 35 -6.27 0.29 -14.98
N PRO A 36 -5.88 1.55 -14.72
CA PRO A 36 -5.84 2.08 -13.35
C PRO A 36 -7.18 1.95 -12.62
N LEU A 37 -7.13 1.80 -11.31
CA LEU A 37 -8.32 1.79 -10.44
C LEU A 37 -8.90 3.20 -10.27
N THR A 38 -8.03 4.21 -10.26
CA THR A 38 -8.40 5.63 -10.12
C THR A 38 -8.44 6.34 -11.47
N CYS A 39 -9.13 7.46 -11.54
CA CYS A 39 -9.10 8.34 -12.70
C CYS A 39 -7.80 9.13 -12.71
N LEU A 40 -6.89 8.78 -13.60
CA LEU A 40 -5.65 9.52 -13.81
C LEU A 40 -5.87 10.66 -14.83
N PRO A 41 -5.10 11.75 -14.75
CA PRO A 41 -5.12 12.80 -15.76
C PRO A 41 -4.95 12.22 -17.17
N SER A 42 -5.76 12.70 -18.11
CA SER A 42 -5.87 12.11 -19.47
C SER A 42 -4.59 12.26 -20.30
N GLU A 43 -3.72 13.19 -19.94
CA GLU A 43 -2.53 13.57 -20.70
C GLU A 43 -1.35 12.60 -20.52
N GLU A 44 -1.39 11.73 -19.51
CA GLU A 44 -0.28 10.83 -19.16
C GLU A 44 -0.55 9.38 -19.59
N LYS A 45 -0.40 9.09 -20.90
CA LYS A 45 -0.50 7.69 -21.39
C LYS A 45 0.50 6.73 -20.72
N THR A 46 1.69 7.22 -20.36
CA THR A 46 2.72 6.44 -19.64
C THR A 46 2.28 6.11 -18.22
N SER A 47 1.58 7.01 -17.53
CA SER A 47 1.09 6.79 -16.17
C SER A 47 0.07 5.66 -16.08
N LYS A 48 -0.77 5.45 -17.11
CA LYS A 48 -1.68 4.31 -17.17
C LYS A 48 -0.94 2.98 -17.25
N LYS A 49 0.12 2.92 -18.05
CA LYS A 49 0.98 1.73 -18.13
C LYS A 49 1.71 1.47 -16.83
N ASP A 50 2.22 2.52 -16.20
CA ASP A 50 2.94 2.41 -14.94
C ASP A 50 2.00 1.99 -13.78
N ALA A 51 0.74 2.43 -13.79
CA ALA A 51 -0.27 1.96 -12.82
C ALA A 51 -0.54 0.46 -12.97
N VAL A 52 -0.67 -0.05 -14.18
CA VAL A 52 -0.85 -1.47 -14.47
C VAL A 52 0.41 -2.26 -14.08
N LEU A 53 1.58 -1.72 -14.38
CA LEU A 53 2.86 -2.30 -13.95
C LEU A 53 2.98 -2.35 -12.42
N ALA A 54 2.64 -1.27 -11.73
CA ALA A 54 2.66 -1.22 -10.27
C ALA A 54 1.77 -2.32 -9.66
N PHE A 55 0.57 -2.54 -10.19
CA PHE A 55 -0.31 -3.60 -9.72
C PHE A 55 0.29 -5.00 -9.89
N ARG A 56 0.92 -5.25 -11.02
CA ARG A 56 1.64 -6.51 -11.27
C ARG A 56 2.78 -6.70 -10.27
N LEU A 57 3.56 -5.67 -10.02
CA LEU A 57 4.67 -5.70 -9.06
C LEU A 57 4.18 -5.91 -7.62
N ILE A 58 3.07 -5.28 -7.24
CA ILE A 58 2.41 -5.51 -5.95
C ILE A 58 2.01 -6.98 -5.80
N GLN A 59 1.39 -7.58 -6.82
CA GLN A 59 1.04 -9.00 -6.80
C GLN A 59 2.27 -9.91 -6.69
N ILE A 60 3.37 -9.56 -7.35
CA ILE A 60 4.65 -10.29 -7.24
C ILE A 60 5.21 -10.17 -5.81
N TYR A 61 5.22 -8.97 -5.24
CA TYR A 61 5.69 -8.74 -3.86
C TYR A 61 4.88 -9.55 -2.84
N MET A 62 3.58 -9.65 -3.05
CA MET A 62 2.66 -10.40 -2.17
C MET A 62 2.71 -11.92 -2.39
N GLY A 63 3.41 -12.40 -3.42
CA GLY A 63 3.50 -13.82 -3.77
C GLY A 63 2.30 -14.35 -4.54
N ASP A 64 1.42 -13.47 -5.05
CA ASP A 64 0.22 -13.85 -5.82
C ASP A 64 0.52 -13.99 -7.33
N ARG A 65 1.71 -13.59 -7.74
CA ARG A 65 2.21 -13.71 -9.11
C ARG A 65 3.67 -14.13 -9.10
N LYS A 66 4.04 -14.99 -10.04
CA LYS A 66 5.42 -15.48 -10.17
C LYS A 66 6.39 -14.34 -10.50
N ALA A 67 7.45 -14.24 -9.73
CA ALA A 67 8.57 -13.35 -9.99
C ALA A 67 9.44 -13.89 -11.15
N LYS A 68 10.13 -12.99 -11.86
CA LYS A 68 11.19 -13.37 -12.78
C LYS A 68 12.44 -13.79 -11.99
N PRO A 69 13.36 -14.60 -12.56
CA PRO A 69 14.53 -15.09 -11.85
C PRO A 69 15.46 -14.01 -11.28
N ASP A 70 15.52 -12.84 -11.91
CA ASP A 70 16.33 -11.69 -11.53
C ASP A 70 15.67 -10.78 -10.48
N MET A 71 14.41 -11.03 -10.12
CA MET A 71 13.67 -10.24 -9.15
C MET A 71 13.89 -10.75 -7.73
N THR A 72 14.29 -9.84 -6.83
CA THR A 72 14.28 -10.05 -5.38
C THR A 72 13.11 -9.29 -4.76
N ILE A 73 12.74 -9.64 -3.54
CA ILE A 73 11.69 -8.92 -2.84
C ILE A 73 12.03 -7.43 -2.67
N ASN A 74 13.28 -7.11 -2.41
CA ASN A 74 13.76 -5.73 -2.30
C ASN A 74 13.76 -5.01 -3.64
N SER A 75 14.15 -5.66 -4.73
CA SER A 75 14.12 -5.05 -6.06
C SER A 75 12.70 -4.74 -6.52
N VAL A 76 11.74 -5.62 -6.22
CA VAL A 76 10.32 -5.39 -6.54
C VAL A 76 9.77 -4.22 -5.74
N ALA A 77 10.04 -4.16 -4.43
CA ALA A 77 9.63 -3.03 -3.60
C ALA A 77 10.28 -1.71 -4.06
N LEU A 78 11.55 -1.76 -4.48
CA LEU A 78 12.24 -0.60 -5.05
C LEU A 78 11.55 -0.08 -6.31
N ASP A 79 11.19 -0.97 -7.23
CA ASP A 79 10.52 -0.59 -8.48
C ASP A 79 9.15 0.06 -8.20
N ILE A 80 8.37 -0.48 -7.27
CA ILE A 80 7.08 0.09 -6.86
C ILE A 80 7.27 1.48 -6.25
N THR A 81 8.18 1.61 -5.30
CA THR A 81 8.43 2.88 -4.60
C THR A 81 9.05 3.94 -5.51
N ASN A 82 9.86 3.55 -6.48
CA ASN A 82 10.36 4.46 -7.52
C ASN A 82 9.23 5.02 -8.39
N ILE A 83 8.24 4.21 -8.75
CA ILE A 83 7.06 4.69 -9.48
C ILE A 83 6.36 5.79 -8.68
N GLY A 84 6.08 5.55 -7.40
CA GLY A 84 5.42 6.52 -6.52
C GLY A 84 6.27 7.76 -6.22
N TYR A 85 7.58 7.60 -6.09
CA TYR A 85 8.49 8.72 -5.90
C TYR A 85 8.57 9.62 -7.12
N ASN A 86 8.79 9.03 -8.29
CA ASN A 86 9.01 9.77 -9.54
C ASN A 86 7.71 10.36 -10.12
N LYS A 87 6.56 9.76 -9.85
CA LYS A 87 5.26 10.18 -10.38
C LYS A 87 4.27 10.46 -9.26
N PRO A 88 4.22 11.70 -8.75
CA PRO A 88 3.28 12.07 -7.68
C PRO A 88 1.81 11.74 -8.00
N SER A 89 1.41 11.82 -9.27
CA SER A 89 0.06 11.48 -9.73
C SER A 89 -0.31 9.99 -9.54
N LEU A 90 0.66 9.10 -9.37
CA LEU A 90 0.45 7.67 -9.16
C LEU A 90 0.48 7.24 -7.68
N ARG A 91 0.78 8.14 -6.76
CA ARG A 91 0.87 7.78 -5.33
C ARG A 91 -0.45 7.28 -4.78
N ASP A 92 -1.54 7.99 -5.04
CA ASP A 92 -2.88 7.57 -4.62
C ASP A 92 -3.28 6.25 -5.27
N GLU A 93 -2.98 6.07 -6.56
CA GLU A 93 -3.23 4.82 -7.27
C GLU A 93 -2.54 3.64 -6.59
N ILE A 94 -1.27 3.79 -6.23
CA ILE A 94 -0.51 2.73 -5.52
C ILE A 94 -1.17 2.39 -4.18
N PHE A 95 -1.55 3.39 -3.38
CA PHE A 95 -2.22 3.16 -2.10
C PHE A 95 -3.61 2.54 -2.27
N VAL A 96 -4.36 2.92 -3.29
CA VAL A 96 -5.65 2.29 -3.63
C VAL A 96 -5.46 0.83 -4.02
N GLN A 97 -4.45 0.52 -4.82
CA GLN A 97 -4.11 -0.85 -5.18
C GLN A 97 -3.73 -1.69 -3.95
N LEU A 98 -2.97 -1.13 -3.02
CA LEU A 98 -2.62 -1.79 -1.76
C LEU A 98 -3.85 -2.02 -0.87
N CYS A 99 -4.75 -1.04 -0.77
CA CYS A 99 -6.02 -1.22 -0.07
C CYS A 99 -6.86 -2.34 -0.70
N LYS A 100 -6.95 -2.39 -2.03
CA LYS A 100 -7.63 -3.47 -2.74
C LYS A 100 -7.04 -4.84 -2.37
N GLN A 101 -5.74 -4.99 -2.48
CA GLN A 101 -5.06 -6.28 -2.29
C GLN A 101 -4.99 -6.73 -0.84
N THR A 102 -5.22 -5.85 0.11
CA THR A 102 -5.33 -6.18 1.54
C THR A 102 -6.78 -6.31 2.02
N THR A 103 -7.77 -6.14 1.14
CA THR A 103 -9.19 -6.29 1.45
C THR A 103 -9.68 -7.67 1.04
N ASP A 104 -10.29 -8.39 1.96
CA ASP A 104 -10.85 -9.74 1.74
C ASP A 104 -9.82 -10.70 1.11
N ASN A 105 -8.56 -10.59 1.47
CA ASN A 105 -7.49 -11.46 0.99
C ASN A 105 -7.48 -12.76 1.80
N PRO A 106 -7.78 -13.92 1.17
CA PRO A 106 -7.86 -15.20 1.89
C PRO A 106 -6.51 -15.81 2.23
N LYS A 107 -5.42 -15.28 1.65
CA LYS A 107 -4.06 -15.80 1.83
C LYS A 107 -3.32 -15.00 2.89
N LYS A 108 -3.03 -15.62 4.04
CA LYS A 108 -2.39 -14.96 5.19
C LYS A 108 -1.04 -14.33 4.84
N ASP A 109 -0.18 -15.04 4.13
CA ASP A 109 1.16 -14.53 3.76
C ASP A 109 1.06 -13.38 2.75
N SER A 110 0.16 -13.48 1.78
CA SER A 110 -0.12 -12.41 0.83
C SER A 110 -0.65 -11.16 1.55
N LEU A 111 -1.61 -11.31 2.44
CA LEU A 111 -2.16 -10.22 3.25
C LEU A 111 -1.07 -9.51 4.07
N ARG A 112 -0.23 -10.27 4.75
CA ARG A 112 0.90 -9.73 5.52
C ARG A 112 1.87 -8.94 4.62
N ARG A 113 2.22 -9.48 3.47
CA ARG A 113 3.09 -8.81 2.50
C ARG A 113 2.48 -7.52 1.94
N GLY A 114 1.18 -7.49 1.74
CA GLY A 114 0.47 -6.27 1.30
C GLY A 114 0.57 -5.14 2.34
N TRP A 115 0.37 -5.45 3.61
CA TRP A 115 0.52 -4.49 4.70
C TRP A 115 1.98 -4.06 4.89
N GLU A 116 2.92 -4.98 4.78
CA GLU A 116 4.36 -4.66 4.80
C GLU A 116 4.72 -3.66 3.69
N LEU A 117 4.25 -3.90 2.47
CA LEU A 117 4.50 -3.02 1.34
C LEU A 117 3.84 -1.64 1.51
N MET A 118 2.66 -1.58 2.12
CA MET A 118 2.02 -0.31 2.49
C MET A 118 2.90 0.48 3.47
N ALA A 119 3.41 -0.16 4.50
CA ALA A 119 4.31 0.46 5.47
C ALA A 119 5.62 0.93 4.82
N ILE A 120 6.20 0.13 3.92
CA ILE A 120 7.39 0.51 3.15
C ILE A 120 7.10 1.74 2.29
N SER A 121 6.00 1.74 1.54
CA SER A 121 5.64 2.86 0.65
C SER A 121 5.46 4.17 1.42
N LEU A 122 4.84 4.13 2.58
CA LEU A 122 4.65 5.29 3.45
C LEU A 122 5.97 5.83 4.07
N ALA A 123 7.05 5.07 4.01
CA ALA A 123 8.37 5.59 4.38
C ALA A 123 8.98 6.51 3.30
N PHE A 124 8.47 6.48 2.07
CA PHE A 124 9.06 7.20 0.94
C PHE A 124 8.19 8.30 0.36
N PHE A 125 6.87 8.17 0.38
CA PHE A 125 5.96 9.19 -0.14
C PHE A 125 4.58 9.15 0.53
N PRO A 126 3.93 10.32 0.68
CA PRO A 126 2.58 10.41 1.19
C PRO A 126 1.53 10.19 0.09
N PRO A 127 0.28 9.85 0.45
CA PRO A 127 -0.85 10.07 -0.44
C PRO A 127 -1.10 11.58 -0.63
N SER A 128 -1.97 11.93 -1.59
CA SER A 128 -2.45 13.30 -1.70
C SER A 128 -3.25 13.73 -0.47
N ALA A 129 -3.38 15.04 -0.25
CA ALA A 129 -4.19 15.61 0.82
C ALA A 129 -5.67 15.16 0.73
N THR A 130 -6.17 14.94 -0.48
CA THR A 130 -7.54 14.45 -0.71
C THR A 130 -7.72 12.99 -0.31
N PHE A 131 -6.74 12.14 -0.60
CA PHE A 131 -6.82 10.71 -0.30
C PHE A 131 -6.36 10.38 1.14
N GLY A 132 -5.48 11.17 1.72
CA GLY A 132 -4.90 10.92 3.04
C GLY A 132 -5.93 10.56 4.12
N PRO A 133 -7.03 11.30 4.30
CA PRO A 133 -8.06 10.98 5.29
C PRO A 133 -8.73 9.61 5.08
N PHE A 134 -8.93 9.21 3.82
CA PHE A 134 -9.50 7.90 3.49
C PHE A 134 -8.54 6.76 3.79
N LEU A 135 -7.26 6.95 3.47
CA LEU A 135 -6.21 5.99 3.79
C LEU A 135 -6.07 5.85 5.32
N GLN A 136 -6.08 6.95 6.06
CA GLN A 136 -6.06 6.93 7.53
C GLN A 136 -7.26 6.16 8.09
N GLY A 137 -8.45 6.38 7.56
CA GLY A 137 -9.66 5.64 7.95
C GLY A 137 -9.56 4.14 7.65
N TYR A 138 -9.00 3.77 6.51
CA TYR A 138 -8.75 2.37 6.14
C TYR A 138 -7.75 1.71 7.11
N ILE A 139 -6.64 2.36 7.39
CA ILE A 139 -5.62 1.87 8.32
C ILE A 139 -6.21 1.71 9.72
N SER A 140 -6.97 2.69 10.20
CA SER A 140 -7.58 2.68 11.54
C SER A 140 -8.53 1.52 11.77
N LYS A 141 -9.25 1.07 10.74
CA LYS A 141 -10.12 -0.12 10.83
C LYS A 141 -9.37 -1.40 11.17
N HIS A 142 -8.10 -1.50 10.82
CA HIS A 142 -7.28 -2.69 11.00
C HIS A 142 -6.36 -2.60 12.21
N ARG A 143 -6.37 -1.45 12.88
CA ARG A 143 -5.59 -1.23 14.10
C ARG A 143 -6.44 -1.50 15.33
N ASP A 144 -5.89 -2.28 16.25
CA ASP A 144 -6.40 -2.46 17.60
C ASP A 144 -5.33 -1.98 18.60
N PRO A 145 -5.47 -0.78 19.20
CA PRO A 145 -4.49 -0.24 20.14
C PRO A 145 -4.23 -1.13 21.35
N SER A 146 -5.17 -1.98 21.74
CA SER A 146 -4.98 -2.92 22.86
C SER A 146 -3.91 -3.96 22.57
N LEU A 147 -3.53 -4.15 21.30
CA LEU A 147 -2.50 -5.08 20.87
C LEU A 147 -1.10 -4.45 20.77
N ASP A 148 -0.95 -3.13 20.98
CA ASP A 148 0.33 -2.43 20.88
C ASP A 148 1.36 -2.87 21.95
N GLU A 149 0.89 -3.44 23.05
CA GLU A 149 1.74 -3.92 24.16
C GLU A 149 2.34 -5.32 23.96
N PHE A 150 2.00 -6.01 22.87
CA PHE A 150 2.54 -7.33 22.60
C PHE A 150 3.96 -7.25 22.02
N PRO A 151 5.00 -7.66 22.76
CA PRO A 151 6.34 -7.80 22.21
C PRO A 151 6.36 -8.90 21.16
N ASP A 152 7.30 -8.84 20.22
CA ASP A 152 7.48 -9.87 19.19
C ASP A 152 6.23 -10.13 18.32
N ALA A 153 5.51 -9.09 17.92
CA ALA A 153 4.27 -9.19 17.13
C ALA A 153 4.41 -10.07 15.88
N HIS A 154 5.61 -10.16 15.29
CA HIS A 154 5.89 -11.01 14.12
C HIS A 154 5.71 -12.53 14.39
N LYS A 155 5.72 -12.98 15.65
CA LYS A 155 5.48 -14.37 16.07
C LYS A 155 4.02 -14.67 16.38
N TRP A 156 3.17 -13.63 16.40
CA TRP A 156 1.78 -13.76 16.80
C TRP A 156 0.87 -14.14 15.62
N PRO A 157 -0.40 -14.53 15.89
CA PRO A 157 -1.40 -14.74 14.85
C PRO A 157 -1.53 -13.55 13.90
N ILE A 158 -1.97 -13.83 12.66
CA ILE A 158 -2.01 -12.83 11.57
C ILE A 158 -2.78 -11.56 11.93
N HIS A 159 -3.89 -11.64 12.66
CA HIS A 159 -4.67 -10.47 13.01
C HIS A 159 -3.92 -9.49 13.95
N ILE A 160 -3.04 -10.02 14.83
CA ILE A 160 -2.18 -9.19 15.68
C ILE A 160 -1.06 -8.56 14.85
N GLN A 161 -0.47 -9.32 13.93
CA GLN A 161 0.52 -8.79 13.00
C GLN A 161 -0.06 -7.66 12.15
N ILE A 162 -1.27 -7.83 11.61
CA ILE A 162 -1.94 -6.79 10.81
C ILE A 162 -2.19 -5.53 11.64
N SER A 163 -2.64 -5.66 12.88
CA SER A 163 -2.79 -4.50 13.77
C SER A 163 -1.47 -3.77 13.98
N HIS A 164 -0.37 -4.49 14.15
CA HIS A 164 0.97 -3.91 14.27
C HIS A 164 1.38 -3.15 13.00
N TYR A 165 1.22 -3.77 11.81
CA TYR A 165 1.49 -3.10 10.53
C TYR A 165 0.64 -1.84 10.37
N ALA A 166 -0.65 -1.91 10.71
CA ALA A 166 -1.55 -0.76 10.65
C ALA A 166 -1.09 0.37 11.58
N GLY A 167 -0.60 0.05 12.77
CA GLY A 167 -0.02 1.03 13.69
C GLY A 167 1.21 1.73 13.11
N ILE A 168 2.12 0.99 12.49
CA ILE A 168 3.30 1.54 11.80
C ILE A 168 2.88 2.42 10.61
N CYS A 169 1.93 1.95 9.80
CA CYS A 169 1.38 2.73 8.68
C CYS A 169 0.78 4.05 9.16
N SER A 170 0.00 4.03 10.26
CA SER A 170 -0.59 5.24 10.84
C SER A 170 0.49 6.26 11.23
N LYS A 171 1.50 5.83 11.96
CA LYS A 171 2.62 6.70 12.38
C LYS A 171 3.38 7.28 11.18
N ARG A 172 3.68 6.46 10.18
CA ARG A 172 4.38 6.91 8.97
C ARG A 172 3.53 7.88 8.16
N LEU A 173 2.23 7.64 8.05
CA LEU A 173 1.30 8.55 7.37
C LEU A 173 1.23 9.91 8.08
N GLU A 174 1.12 9.94 9.39
CA GLU A 174 1.12 11.18 10.19
C GLU A 174 2.37 12.01 9.97
N ARG A 175 3.55 11.38 9.95
CA ARG A 175 4.82 12.07 9.71
C ARG A 175 4.94 12.71 8.33
N MET A 176 4.33 12.08 7.33
CA MET A 176 4.36 12.56 5.95
C MET A 176 3.25 13.59 5.66
N GLY A 177 2.15 13.56 6.45
CA GLY A 177 0.91 14.29 6.15
C GLY A 177 0.88 15.73 6.63
N ASP A 178 1.17 15.99 7.89
CA ASP A 178 0.94 17.30 8.54
C ASP A 178 2.17 18.20 8.49
N GLY A 179 2.07 19.24 7.64
CA GLY A 179 3.08 20.30 7.57
C GLY A 179 4.42 19.84 7.01
N GLY A 180 4.46 18.65 6.43
CA GLY A 180 5.60 18.16 5.64
C GLY A 180 6.89 18.01 6.45
N ARG A 181 6.84 17.45 7.64
CA ARG A 181 8.06 17.16 8.43
C ARG A 181 9.00 16.21 7.68
N LEU A 182 8.45 15.28 6.93
CA LEU A 182 9.21 14.39 6.05
C LEU A 182 8.83 14.64 4.60
N ARG A 183 9.81 15.00 3.80
CA ARG A 183 9.64 15.11 2.34
C ARG A 183 9.73 13.74 1.69
N PRO A 184 9.10 13.54 0.52
CA PRO A 184 9.31 12.34 -0.27
C PRO A 184 10.80 12.04 -0.45
N LYS A 185 11.18 10.79 -0.19
CA LYS A 185 12.57 10.34 -0.24
C LYS A 185 12.77 9.39 -1.42
N LYS A 186 13.83 9.63 -2.19
CA LYS A 186 14.23 8.71 -3.26
C LYS A 186 14.61 7.36 -2.64
N PRO A 187 13.94 6.25 -3.01
CA PRO A 187 14.24 4.95 -2.44
C PRO A 187 15.55 4.37 -2.96
N SER A 188 16.22 3.59 -2.12
CA SER A 188 17.33 2.72 -2.46
C SER A 188 17.08 1.31 -1.91
N ILE A 189 17.84 0.32 -2.33
CA ILE A 189 17.74 -1.07 -1.81
C ILE A 189 17.96 -1.09 -0.30
N ASP A 190 18.96 -0.37 0.20
CA ASP A 190 19.26 -0.31 1.63
C ASP A 190 18.13 0.37 2.41
N ASP A 191 17.56 1.45 1.88
CA ASP A 191 16.42 2.13 2.51
C ASP A 191 15.18 1.23 2.54
N ILE A 192 14.92 0.45 1.49
CA ILE A 192 13.84 -0.54 1.46
C ILE A 192 14.03 -1.58 2.57
N ASP A 193 15.23 -2.13 2.66
CA ASP A 193 15.55 -3.14 3.67
C ASP A 193 15.40 -2.57 5.08
N GLN A 194 15.94 -1.38 5.35
CA GLN A 194 15.80 -0.68 6.62
C GLN A 194 14.35 -0.38 6.96
N SER A 195 13.56 0.11 6.02
CA SER A 195 12.13 0.42 6.25
C SER A 195 11.32 -0.82 6.62
N ARG A 196 11.70 -2.00 6.10
CA ARG A 196 11.10 -3.30 6.46
C ARG A 196 11.55 -3.75 7.85
N LEU A 197 12.86 -3.73 8.12
CA LEU A 197 13.41 -4.17 9.39
C LEU A 197 12.88 -3.36 10.57
N LEU A 198 12.70 -2.06 10.40
CA LEU A 198 12.23 -1.16 11.45
C LEU A 198 10.76 -1.40 11.84
N ILE A 199 9.97 -2.11 11.05
CA ILE A 199 8.58 -2.42 11.38
C ILE A 199 8.45 -3.20 12.70
N PHE A 200 9.38 -4.13 12.97
CA PHE A 200 9.35 -5.00 14.15
C PHE A 200 10.45 -4.72 15.17
N ARG A 201 11.29 -3.71 14.95
CA ARG A 201 12.31 -3.34 15.94
C ARG A 201 11.73 -2.41 16.99
N PRO A 202 11.72 -2.79 18.29
CA PRO A 202 11.42 -1.85 19.35
C PRO A 202 12.54 -0.83 19.46
N SER A 203 12.21 0.43 19.70
CA SER A 203 13.22 1.42 20.08
C SER A 203 13.70 1.18 21.52
N MET A 204 14.90 1.61 21.85
CA MET A 204 15.42 1.57 23.22
C MET A 204 14.56 2.39 24.22
N PHE A 205 13.62 3.19 23.74
CA PHE A 205 12.71 4.03 24.52
C PHE A 205 11.24 3.59 24.45
N GLY A 206 10.96 2.35 24.05
CA GLY A 206 9.59 1.80 23.99
C GLY A 206 8.79 2.11 22.72
N GLY A 207 9.36 2.82 21.74
CA GLY A 207 8.80 3.04 20.40
C GLY A 207 9.53 2.22 19.34
N THR A 208 9.11 2.28 18.08
CA THR A 208 9.89 1.74 16.96
C THR A 208 11.00 2.71 16.54
N LEU A 209 12.18 2.21 16.16
CA LEU A 209 13.36 3.01 15.77
C LEU A 209 13.13 3.99 14.60
N THR A 210 11.98 3.94 13.95
CA THR A 210 11.57 4.94 12.97
C THR A 210 11.23 6.30 13.58
N GLU A 211 11.30 6.44 14.91
CA GLU A 211 10.86 7.63 15.64
C GLU A 211 12.01 8.52 16.12
N THR A 212 13.24 8.10 15.88
CA THR A 212 14.44 8.91 16.07
C THR A 212 14.98 9.36 14.73
#